data_73e24041f2873c4b34a1a4418dac2c9c
#
_entry.id   73e24041f2873c4b34a1a4418dac2c9c
#
_cell.length_a   1.000
_cell.length_b   1.000
_cell.length_c   1.000
_cell.angle_alpha   90.00
_cell.angle_beta   90.00
_cell.angle_gamma   90.00
#
_symmetry.space_group_name_H-M   'P 1'
#
loop_
_entity.id
_entity.type
_entity.pdbx_description
1 polymer ?
#
loop_
_entity_poly.entity_id
_entity_poly.type
_entity_poly.pdbx_seq_one_letter_code
_entity_poly.pdbx_strand_id
1 'polypeptide(L)'
;MTASSPAPAPAPSPAPAPSPEAAPGGRRRTPLVLRNRAFAAVWLGQVLTQAAVRMFQVGVSWWIVAYAVQGARGLASGLFMAACTLPAVVLAPVVAGAVGRFAHRSVLRGAAGLAAATAGVLAVWAQGGGPPLAGVYAAALALATCQAFFDPCLTTSVPELVDDADIETATGFELSTQSLAGLGGALLGALTVDRAGVAGLAAGCAVAYAGAALLVASARFRSPAAAAGSEAPPAQRPLRHILGELPYVRRILICFTAANLFTAAVFVVIPLYTRSVLGGGGGTVALLEASLGAGALVGAFTGTRVPGRPTVAGAWCLGLMSLALALPGLFGHRPVFAGCLAVAGWCAGAVSVRFVALFQRLVPTADKPGFFAVMQAVLGASLPVASLVFGSAGDLLSPQTLCLVQGAGLLPAAFALALLGSRTPEPTPAAAAAVAAAALPETVGGAR
;
A
#
# COMPACT_ATOMS: atom_id res chain seq x y z
N MET A 1 -11.53 -28.54 85.44
CA MET A 1 -11.98 -29.07 84.13
C MET A 1 -11.69 -28.02 83.13
N THR A 2 -10.54 -28.12 82.49
CA THR A 2 -10.08 -27.20 81.45
C THR A 2 -10.23 -27.91 80.09
N ALA A 3 -11.14 -27.43 79.27
CA ALA A 3 -11.38 -27.97 77.96
C ALA A 3 -10.30 -27.46 77.00
N SER A 4 -9.48 -28.37 76.45
CA SER A 4 -8.53 -28.10 75.39
C SER A 4 -9.28 -27.95 74.04
N SER A 5 -9.06 -26.80 73.38
CA SER A 5 -9.52 -26.54 72.05
C SER A 5 -8.64 -27.30 71.02
N PRO A 6 -9.17 -27.96 70.01
CA PRO A 6 -8.35 -28.66 69.01
C PRO A 6 -7.67 -27.67 68.03
N ALA A 7 -6.42 -27.96 67.67
CA ALA A 7 -5.61 -27.19 66.71
C ALA A 7 -6.20 -27.21 65.32
N PRO A 8 -6.09 -26.12 64.52
CA PRO A 8 -6.58 -26.08 63.15
C PRO A 8 -5.76 -27.00 62.22
N ALA A 9 -6.43 -27.67 61.34
CA ALA A 9 -5.84 -28.55 60.31
C ALA A 9 -4.90 -27.77 59.35
N PRO A 10 -3.80 -28.38 58.88
CA PRO A 10 -2.89 -27.72 57.96
C PRO A 10 -3.57 -27.46 56.61
N ALA A 11 -3.33 -26.26 56.09
CA ALA A 11 -3.84 -25.84 54.75
C ALA A 11 -3.30 -26.77 53.65
N PRO A 12 -4.10 -27.09 52.65
CA PRO A 12 -3.64 -27.94 51.53
C PRO A 12 -2.51 -27.24 50.77
N SER A 13 -1.44 -27.99 50.48
CA SER A 13 -0.32 -27.55 49.66
C SER A 13 -0.82 -27.01 48.29
N PRO A 14 -0.28 -25.89 47.81
CA PRO A 14 -0.62 -25.40 46.48
C PRO A 14 -0.26 -26.45 45.42
N ALA A 15 -1.21 -26.70 44.50
CA ALA A 15 -0.99 -27.59 43.35
C ALA A 15 0.24 -27.13 42.57
N PRO A 16 1.08 -28.05 42.06
CA PRO A 16 2.23 -27.67 41.27
C PRO A 16 1.75 -26.90 40.03
N ALA A 17 2.39 -25.74 39.77
CA ALA A 17 2.15 -24.94 38.58
C ALA A 17 2.29 -25.83 37.33
N PRO A 18 1.41 -25.71 36.34
CA PRO A 18 1.54 -26.48 35.12
C PRO A 18 2.91 -26.18 34.52
N SER A 19 3.68 -27.23 34.27
CA SER A 19 4.97 -27.14 33.60
C SER A 19 4.75 -26.40 32.26
N PRO A 20 5.64 -25.46 31.88
CA PRO A 20 5.54 -24.83 30.54
C PRO A 20 5.59 -25.98 29.54
N GLU A 21 4.46 -26.19 28.86
CA GLU A 21 4.34 -27.13 27.75
C GLU A 21 5.43 -26.77 26.76
N ALA A 22 6.41 -27.67 26.60
CA ALA A 22 7.51 -27.50 25.65
C ALA A 22 6.90 -27.17 24.30
N ALA A 23 7.18 -25.97 23.83
CA ALA A 23 6.77 -25.52 22.49
C ALA A 23 7.08 -26.65 21.50
N PRO A 24 6.13 -27.14 20.70
CA PRO A 24 6.36 -28.26 19.80
C PRO A 24 7.51 -27.88 18.87
N GLY A 25 8.59 -28.63 18.99
CA GLY A 25 9.84 -28.40 18.23
C GLY A 25 9.54 -28.16 16.76
N GLY A 26 10.11 -27.09 16.22
CA GLY A 26 9.86 -26.54 14.91
C GLY A 26 10.07 -27.55 13.78
N ARG A 27 9.07 -28.41 13.53
CA ARG A 27 8.91 -28.99 12.20
C ARG A 27 8.70 -27.82 11.26
N ARG A 28 9.63 -27.60 10.31
CA ARG A 28 9.46 -26.67 9.19
C ARG A 28 8.12 -27.00 8.54
N ARG A 29 7.07 -26.27 8.92
CA ARG A 29 5.75 -26.45 8.28
C ARG A 29 5.94 -26.10 6.82
N THR A 30 5.52 -26.99 5.92
CA THR A 30 5.49 -26.70 4.48
C THR A 30 4.80 -25.37 4.24
N PRO A 31 5.32 -24.50 3.34
CA PRO A 31 4.71 -23.20 3.07
C PRO A 31 3.21 -23.33 2.80
N LEU A 32 2.42 -22.38 3.30
CA LEU A 32 0.96 -22.38 3.21
C LEU A 32 0.47 -22.57 1.76
N VAL A 33 1.16 -21.94 0.81
CA VAL A 33 0.88 -22.02 -0.63
C VAL A 33 0.94 -23.46 -1.17
N LEU A 34 1.84 -24.29 -0.64
CA LEU A 34 1.96 -25.70 -1.06
C LEU A 34 0.94 -26.61 -0.37
N ARG A 35 0.45 -26.21 0.79
CA ARG A 35 -0.48 -26.98 1.61
C ARG A 35 -1.94 -26.73 1.24
N ASN A 36 -2.29 -25.48 0.88
CA ASN A 36 -3.66 -25.07 0.57
C ASN A 36 -3.78 -24.63 -0.89
N ARG A 37 -4.36 -25.50 -1.73
CA ARG A 37 -4.53 -25.24 -3.17
C ARG A 37 -5.48 -24.07 -3.47
N ALA A 38 -6.53 -23.87 -2.65
CA ALA A 38 -7.45 -22.75 -2.83
C ALA A 38 -6.77 -21.42 -2.56
N PHE A 39 -6.03 -21.34 -1.45
CA PHE A 39 -5.21 -20.17 -1.13
C PHE A 39 -4.14 -19.93 -2.21
N ALA A 40 -3.43 -20.97 -2.65
CA ALA A 40 -2.42 -20.85 -3.70
C ALA A 40 -2.99 -20.29 -5.02
N ALA A 41 -4.17 -20.74 -5.43
CA ALA A 41 -4.81 -20.26 -6.66
C ALA A 41 -5.20 -18.77 -6.55
N VAL A 42 -5.80 -18.36 -5.43
CA VAL A 42 -6.18 -16.95 -5.20
C VAL A 42 -4.94 -16.08 -5.06
N TRP A 43 -3.93 -16.54 -4.32
CA TRP A 43 -2.65 -15.84 -4.17
C TRP A 43 -1.92 -15.65 -5.51
N LEU A 44 -1.84 -16.69 -6.37
CA LEU A 44 -1.27 -16.55 -7.70
C LEU A 44 -2.10 -15.62 -8.59
N GLY A 45 -3.42 -15.64 -8.45
CA GLY A 45 -4.31 -14.66 -9.08
C GLY A 45 -3.97 -13.22 -8.68
N GLN A 46 -3.69 -12.98 -7.40
CA GLN A 46 -3.22 -11.69 -6.90
C GLN A 46 -1.87 -11.29 -7.51
N VAL A 47 -0.91 -12.21 -7.56
CA VAL A 47 0.40 -11.94 -8.21
C VAL A 47 0.20 -11.45 -9.63
N LEU A 48 -0.64 -12.13 -10.40
CA LEU A 48 -0.91 -11.78 -11.80
C LEU A 48 -1.61 -10.41 -11.93
N THR A 49 -2.64 -10.14 -11.11
CA THR A 49 -3.35 -8.85 -11.15
C THR A 49 -2.46 -7.69 -10.75
N GLN A 50 -1.69 -7.83 -9.66
CA GLN A 50 -0.78 -6.77 -9.19
C GLN A 50 0.36 -6.50 -10.19
N ALA A 51 0.93 -7.56 -10.78
CA ALA A 51 1.93 -7.42 -11.82
C ALA A 51 1.34 -6.73 -13.08
N ALA A 52 0.13 -7.10 -13.51
CA ALA A 52 -0.55 -6.47 -14.63
C ALA A 52 -0.86 -4.99 -14.39
N VAL A 53 -1.34 -4.62 -13.19
CA VAL A 53 -1.59 -3.22 -12.82
C VAL A 53 -0.32 -2.40 -12.93
N ARG A 54 0.77 -2.84 -12.32
CA ARG A 54 2.05 -2.11 -12.36
C ARG A 54 2.66 -2.08 -13.76
N MET A 55 2.59 -3.20 -14.47
CA MET A 55 3.03 -3.30 -15.86
C MET A 55 2.28 -2.29 -16.75
N PHE A 56 0.96 -2.19 -16.60
CA PHE A 56 0.12 -1.25 -17.33
C PHE A 56 0.45 0.21 -16.97
N GLN A 57 0.53 0.52 -15.66
CA GLN A 57 0.82 1.87 -15.18
C GLN A 57 2.16 2.39 -15.70
N VAL A 58 3.22 1.63 -15.51
CA VAL A 58 4.58 2.04 -15.93
C VAL A 58 4.71 2.04 -17.45
N GLY A 59 4.17 1.01 -18.12
CA GLY A 59 4.25 0.89 -19.57
C GLY A 59 3.49 1.99 -20.30
N VAL A 60 2.24 2.26 -19.93
CA VAL A 60 1.43 3.32 -20.56
C VAL A 60 1.98 4.71 -20.22
N SER A 61 2.44 4.95 -18.99
CA SER A 61 3.08 6.22 -18.63
C SER A 61 4.32 6.48 -19.51
N TRP A 62 5.15 5.46 -19.73
CA TRP A 62 6.27 5.52 -20.65
C TRP A 62 5.83 5.73 -22.11
N TRP A 63 4.82 4.99 -22.57
CA TRP A 63 4.27 5.13 -23.93
C TRP A 63 3.76 6.54 -24.21
N ILE A 64 3.05 7.15 -23.27
CA ILE A 64 2.54 8.52 -23.40
C ILE A 64 3.71 9.50 -23.61
N VAL A 65 4.74 9.41 -22.77
CA VAL A 65 5.87 10.34 -22.80
C VAL A 65 6.79 10.12 -23.99
N ALA A 66 6.99 8.87 -24.40
CA ALA A 66 7.95 8.51 -25.43
C ALA A 66 7.38 8.56 -26.86
N TYR A 67 6.10 8.17 -27.03
CA TYR A 67 5.54 7.85 -28.35
C TYR A 67 4.22 8.55 -28.67
N ALA A 68 3.31 8.72 -27.69
CA ALA A 68 1.95 9.12 -27.98
C ALA A 68 1.76 10.64 -28.09
N VAL A 69 2.49 11.42 -27.30
CA VAL A 69 2.28 12.87 -27.16
C VAL A 69 3.55 13.65 -27.43
N GLN A 70 3.45 14.69 -28.28
CA GLN A 70 4.60 15.54 -28.65
C GLN A 70 4.70 16.83 -27.80
N GLY A 71 3.53 17.41 -27.40
CA GLY A 71 3.43 18.51 -26.43
C GLY A 71 2.80 18.01 -25.14
N ALA A 72 2.63 18.81 -24.12
CA ALA A 72 1.89 18.52 -22.88
C ALA A 72 2.08 17.08 -22.32
N ARG A 73 3.31 16.54 -22.41
CA ARG A 73 3.65 15.17 -22.01
C ARG A 73 3.48 14.95 -20.51
N GLY A 74 3.79 15.97 -19.74
CA GLY A 74 3.67 15.96 -18.32
C GLY A 74 2.22 15.86 -17.88
N LEU A 75 1.35 16.74 -18.40
CA LEU A 75 -0.08 16.73 -18.11
C LEU A 75 -0.74 15.42 -18.56
N ALA A 76 -0.40 14.92 -19.75
CA ALA A 76 -0.93 13.66 -20.25
C ALA A 76 -0.55 12.48 -19.33
N SER A 77 0.72 12.39 -18.93
CA SER A 77 1.17 11.35 -17.98
C SER A 77 0.51 11.53 -16.59
N GLY A 78 0.38 12.77 -16.12
CA GLY A 78 -0.29 13.08 -14.84
C GLY A 78 -1.77 12.71 -14.83
N LEU A 79 -2.51 13.04 -15.90
CA LEU A 79 -3.92 12.64 -16.09
C LEU A 79 -4.08 11.12 -16.13
N PHE A 80 -3.16 10.42 -16.82
CA PHE A 80 -3.16 8.97 -16.85
C PHE A 80 -2.98 8.37 -15.45
N MET A 81 -1.98 8.83 -14.70
CA MET A 81 -1.73 8.36 -13.33
C MET A 81 -2.89 8.71 -12.39
N ALA A 82 -3.52 9.87 -12.56
CA ALA A 82 -4.73 10.22 -11.83
C ALA A 82 -5.89 9.28 -12.17
N ALA A 83 -6.10 8.94 -13.44
CA ALA A 83 -7.11 7.97 -13.86
C ALA A 83 -6.88 6.57 -13.27
N CYS A 84 -5.61 6.16 -13.11
CA CYS A 84 -5.25 4.90 -12.48
C CYS A 84 -5.49 4.85 -10.96
N THR A 85 -5.58 5.99 -10.29
CA THR A 85 -5.62 6.04 -8.81
C THR A 85 -6.94 6.59 -8.27
N LEU A 86 -7.63 7.44 -9.02
CA LEU A 86 -8.87 8.09 -8.62
C LEU A 86 -10.00 7.10 -8.23
N PRO A 87 -10.24 5.99 -8.96
CA PRO A 87 -11.32 5.07 -8.63
C PRO A 87 -11.19 4.47 -7.23
N ALA A 88 -9.99 4.14 -6.77
CA ALA A 88 -9.77 3.59 -5.43
C ALA A 88 -10.23 4.54 -4.31
N VAL A 89 -10.14 5.85 -4.55
CA VAL A 89 -10.56 6.89 -3.58
C VAL A 89 -12.05 7.17 -3.70
N VAL A 90 -12.53 7.41 -4.93
CA VAL A 90 -13.92 7.85 -5.16
C VAL A 90 -14.92 6.73 -4.91
N LEU A 91 -14.57 5.50 -5.30
CA LEU A 91 -15.45 4.33 -5.18
C LEU A 91 -15.35 3.62 -3.83
N ALA A 92 -14.48 4.05 -2.91
CA ALA A 92 -14.30 3.39 -1.62
C ALA A 92 -15.61 3.07 -0.86
N PRO A 93 -16.61 3.98 -0.74
CA PRO A 93 -17.88 3.67 -0.07
C PRO A 93 -18.74 2.67 -0.83
N VAL A 94 -18.70 2.71 -2.17
CA VAL A 94 -19.44 1.76 -3.03
C VAL A 94 -18.82 0.37 -2.92
N VAL A 95 -17.49 0.30 -2.93
CA VAL A 95 -16.71 -0.94 -2.79
C VAL A 95 -17.00 -1.59 -1.44
N ALA A 96 -16.98 -0.83 -0.35
CA ALA A 96 -17.30 -1.34 0.97
C ALA A 96 -18.73 -1.95 1.03
N GLY A 97 -19.71 -1.29 0.41
CA GLY A 97 -21.06 -1.81 0.29
C GLY A 97 -21.16 -3.06 -0.57
N ALA A 98 -20.40 -3.14 -1.65
CA ALA A 98 -20.40 -4.30 -2.56
C ALA A 98 -19.75 -5.53 -1.92
N VAL A 99 -18.61 -5.35 -1.25
CA VAL A 99 -17.88 -6.43 -0.56
C VAL A 99 -18.75 -7.04 0.55
N GLY A 100 -19.56 -6.24 1.26
CA GLY A 100 -20.48 -6.76 2.28
C GLY A 100 -21.74 -7.44 1.74
N ARG A 101 -22.08 -7.26 0.44
CA ARG A 101 -23.34 -7.75 -0.13
C ARG A 101 -23.18 -8.97 -1.05
N PHE A 102 -22.06 -9.03 -1.76
CA PHE A 102 -21.82 -10.05 -2.78
C PHE A 102 -20.81 -11.09 -2.32
N ALA A 103 -20.96 -12.33 -2.80
CA ALA A 103 -19.99 -13.38 -2.55
C ALA A 103 -18.60 -12.97 -3.09
N HIS A 104 -17.56 -13.02 -2.25
CA HIS A 104 -16.19 -12.60 -2.58
C HIS A 104 -15.69 -13.23 -3.88
N ARG A 105 -15.90 -14.54 -4.06
CA ARG A 105 -15.55 -15.26 -5.30
C ARG A 105 -16.15 -14.63 -6.56
N SER A 106 -17.40 -14.16 -6.50
CA SER A 106 -18.09 -13.57 -7.65
C SER A 106 -17.52 -12.20 -7.98
N VAL A 107 -17.22 -11.38 -6.96
CA VAL A 107 -16.60 -10.06 -7.13
C VAL A 107 -15.20 -10.18 -7.71
N LEU A 108 -14.36 -11.04 -7.12
CA LEU A 108 -12.97 -11.26 -7.57
C LEU A 108 -12.92 -11.75 -9.02
N ARG A 109 -13.75 -12.77 -9.37
CA ARG A 109 -13.81 -13.30 -10.73
C ARG A 109 -14.36 -12.30 -11.72
N GLY A 110 -15.43 -11.56 -11.34
CA GLY A 110 -16.03 -10.53 -12.17
C GLY A 110 -15.07 -9.37 -12.46
N ALA A 111 -14.38 -8.87 -11.43
CA ALA A 111 -13.40 -7.81 -11.56
C ALA A 111 -12.22 -8.23 -12.45
N ALA A 112 -11.63 -9.42 -12.21
CA ALA A 112 -10.53 -9.93 -13.02
C ALA A 112 -10.98 -10.23 -14.48
N GLY A 113 -12.18 -10.78 -14.68
CA GLY A 113 -12.74 -11.04 -16.01
C GLY A 113 -13.01 -9.76 -16.80
N LEU A 114 -13.59 -8.73 -16.16
CA LEU A 114 -13.81 -7.42 -16.77
C LEU A 114 -12.48 -6.73 -17.10
N ALA A 115 -11.49 -6.83 -16.21
CA ALA A 115 -10.16 -6.30 -16.47
C ALA A 115 -9.50 -7.01 -17.67
N ALA A 116 -9.63 -8.34 -17.77
CA ALA A 116 -9.14 -9.10 -18.93
C ALA A 116 -9.82 -8.66 -20.23
N ALA A 117 -11.13 -8.50 -20.22
CA ALA A 117 -11.89 -8.01 -21.38
C ALA A 117 -11.47 -6.61 -21.79
N THR A 118 -11.34 -5.68 -20.83
CA THR A 118 -10.91 -4.31 -21.08
C THR A 118 -9.51 -4.26 -21.69
N ALA A 119 -8.55 -4.99 -21.09
CA ALA A 119 -7.18 -5.06 -21.63
C ALA A 119 -7.14 -5.76 -23.00
N GLY A 120 -7.97 -6.79 -23.21
CA GLY A 120 -8.10 -7.48 -24.51
C GLY A 120 -8.66 -6.58 -25.61
N VAL A 121 -9.71 -5.82 -25.33
CA VAL A 121 -10.27 -4.81 -26.26
C VAL A 121 -9.23 -3.77 -26.61
N LEU A 122 -8.48 -3.25 -25.61
CA LEU A 122 -7.40 -2.29 -25.85
C LEU A 122 -6.30 -2.90 -26.72
N ALA A 123 -5.93 -4.19 -26.49
CA ALA A 123 -4.91 -4.88 -27.27
C ALA A 123 -5.30 -5.00 -28.74
N VAL A 124 -6.54 -5.42 -29.03
CA VAL A 124 -7.08 -5.53 -30.40
C VAL A 124 -7.14 -4.16 -31.05
N TRP A 125 -7.65 -3.15 -30.33
CA TRP A 125 -7.74 -1.79 -30.87
C TRP A 125 -6.36 -1.22 -31.23
N ALA A 126 -5.36 -1.47 -30.36
CA ALA A 126 -4.00 -0.99 -30.57
C ALA A 126 -3.30 -1.60 -31.79
N GLN A 127 -3.74 -2.78 -32.29
CA GLN A 127 -3.24 -3.41 -33.51
C GLN A 127 -3.72 -2.69 -34.79
N GLY A 128 -4.88 -2.02 -34.74
CA GLY A 128 -5.52 -1.40 -35.90
C GLY A 128 -5.06 0.02 -36.25
N GLY A 129 -3.92 0.50 -35.76
CA GLY A 129 -3.40 1.84 -36.04
C GLY A 129 -3.10 2.71 -34.82
N GLY A 130 -3.17 2.13 -33.65
CA GLY A 130 -2.95 2.79 -32.36
C GLY A 130 -4.25 3.34 -31.75
N PRO A 131 -4.49 3.11 -30.44
CA PRO A 131 -5.66 3.64 -29.77
C PRO A 131 -5.50 5.15 -29.57
N PRO A 132 -6.59 5.93 -29.70
CA PRO A 132 -6.55 7.33 -29.31
C PRO A 132 -6.27 7.43 -27.80
N LEU A 133 -5.60 8.50 -27.38
CA LEU A 133 -5.23 8.72 -25.97
C LEU A 133 -6.43 8.63 -25.02
N ALA A 134 -7.61 9.13 -25.45
CA ALA A 134 -8.85 9.01 -24.70
C ALA A 134 -9.26 7.54 -24.45
N GLY A 135 -9.06 6.66 -25.43
CA GLY A 135 -9.33 5.22 -25.26
C GLY A 135 -8.41 4.57 -24.24
N VAL A 136 -7.14 4.97 -24.21
CA VAL A 136 -6.19 4.49 -23.19
C VAL A 136 -6.57 4.97 -21.79
N TYR A 137 -7.03 6.21 -21.63
CA TYR A 137 -7.52 6.72 -20.34
C TYR A 137 -8.81 6.01 -19.90
N ALA A 138 -9.74 5.76 -20.82
CA ALA A 138 -10.95 4.99 -20.51
C ALA A 138 -10.62 3.57 -20.05
N ALA A 139 -9.66 2.91 -20.70
CA ALA A 139 -9.17 1.60 -20.29
C ALA A 139 -8.48 1.67 -18.91
N ALA A 140 -7.65 2.69 -18.65
CA ALA A 140 -7.01 2.90 -17.35
C ALA A 140 -8.04 3.06 -16.23
N LEU A 141 -9.07 3.89 -16.46
CA LEU A 141 -10.14 4.10 -15.50
C LEU A 141 -10.94 2.81 -15.23
N ALA A 142 -11.23 2.04 -16.27
CA ALA A 142 -11.93 0.76 -16.14
C ALA A 142 -11.09 -0.28 -15.39
N LEU A 143 -9.80 -0.41 -15.73
CA LEU A 143 -8.87 -1.32 -15.03
C LEU A 143 -8.68 -0.91 -13.56
N ALA A 144 -8.52 0.38 -13.29
CA ALA A 144 -8.41 0.90 -11.92
C ALA A 144 -9.70 0.69 -11.11
N THR A 145 -10.87 0.79 -11.76
CA THR A 145 -12.15 0.44 -11.14
C THR A 145 -12.21 -1.04 -10.78
N CYS A 146 -11.82 -1.93 -11.69
CA CYS A 146 -11.74 -3.35 -11.40
C CYS A 146 -10.82 -3.65 -10.21
N GLN A 147 -9.66 -2.99 -10.15
CA GLN A 147 -8.70 -3.15 -9.06
C GLN A 147 -9.25 -2.62 -7.73
N ALA A 148 -9.98 -1.50 -7.75
CA ALA A 148 -10.60 -0.94 -6.55
C ALA A 148 -11.60 -1.91 -5.88
N PHE A 149 -12.24 -2.79 -6.65
CA PHE A 149 -13.08 -3.87 -6.10
C PHE A 149 -12.27 -5.12 -5.75
N PHE A 150 -11.24 -5.44 -6.53
CA PHE A 150 -10.47 -6.68 -6.36
C PHE A 150 -9.69 -6.70 -5.05
N ASP A 151 -8.91 -5.65 -4.75
CA ASP A 151 -7.99 -5.62 -3.60
C ASP A 151 -8.72 -5.73 -2.25
N PRO A 152 -9.74 -4.91 -1.92
CA PRO A 152 -10.43 -5.04 -0.65
C PRO A 152 -11.20 -6.37 -0.51
N CYS A 153 -11.76 -6.86 -1.64
CA CYS A 153 -12.45 -8.14 -1.65
C CYS A 153 -11.49 -9.30 -1.38
N LEU A 154 -10.27 -9.23 -1.91
CA LEU A 154 -9.22 -10.23 -1.66
C LEU A 154 -8.84 -10.27 -0.18
N THR A 155 -8.49 -9.12 0.39
CA THR A 155 -8.07 -9.02 1.80
C THR A 155 -9.17 -9.51 2.75
N THR A 156 -10.44 -9.19 2.48
CA THR A 156 -11.56 -9.66 3.29
C THR A 156 -11.89 -11.13 3.10
N SER A 157 -11.45 -11.74 2.00
CA SER A 157 -11.71 -13.17 1.71
C SER A 157 -10.70 -14.14 2.35
N VAL A 158 -9.61 -13.65 2.93
CA VAL A 158 -8.56 -14.49 3.54
C VAL A 158 -9.12 -15.48 4.56
N PRO A 159 -10.02 -15.10 5.50
CA PRO A 159 -10.60 -16.07 6.46
C PRO A 159 -11.45 -17.17 5.83
N GLU A 160 -11.98 -16.96 4.61
CA GLU A 160 -12.72 -17.99 3.86
C GLU A 160 -11.81 -19.03 3.19
N LEU A 161 -10.52 -18.72 3.06
CA LEU A 161 -9.54 -19.52 2.33
C LEU A 161 -8.63 -20.33 3.25
N VAL A 162 -8.36 -19.84 4.47
CA VAL A 162 -7.42 -20.45 5.41
C VAL A 162 -8.05 -20.64 6.78
N ASP A 163 -7.42 -21.47 7.62
CA ASP A 163 -7.80 -21.65 9.02
C ASP A 163 -7.27 -20.46 9.85
N ASP A 164 -7.91 -20.18 10.99
CA ASP A 164 -7.57 -19.03 11.86
C ASP A 164 -6.09 -18.99 12.25
N ALA A 165 -5.47 -20.16 12.49
CA ALA A 165 -4.06 -20.28 12.81
C ALA A 165 -3.11 -19.87 11.68
N ASP A 166 -3.59 -19.79 10.44
CA ASP A 166 -2.81 -19.47 9.25
C ASP A 166 -3.09 -18.06 8.70
N ILE A 167 -4.05 -17.30 9.27
CA ILE A 167 -4.44 -15.96 8.79
C ILE A 167 -3.25 -15.00 8.78
N GLU A 168 -2.45 -14.97 9.84
CA GLU A 168 -1.26 -14.11 9.92
C GLU A 168 -0.25 -14.43 8.81
N THR A 169 -0.01 -15.73 8.58
CA THR A 169 0.87 -16.20 7.51
C THR A 169 0.32 -15.83 6.14
N ALA A 170 -0.97 -15.99 5.90
CA ALA A 170 -1.64 -15.65 4.64
C ALA A 170 -1.56 -14.15 4.34
N THR A 171 -1.82 -13.30 5.35
CA THR A 171 -1.68 -11.84 5.23
C THR A 171 -0.23 -11.42 4.94
N GLY A 172 0.74 -12.09 5.55
CA GLY A 172 2.16 -11.88 5.25
C GLY A 172 2.51 -12.20 3.80
N PHE A 173 1.95 -13.30 3.25
CA PHE A 173 2.10 -13.63 1.82
C PHE A 173 1.45 -12.58 0.92
N GLU A 174 0.27 -12.08 1.26
CA GLU A 174 -0.43 -11.02 0.50
C GLU A 174 0.41 -9.76 0.39
N LEU A 175 0.92 -9.24 1.50
CA LEU A 175 1.74 -8.02 1.54
C LEU A 175 3.08 -8.19 0.80
N SER A 176 3.73 -9.35 0.94
CA SER A 176 4.96 -9.67 0.22
C SER A 176 4.74 -9.70 -1.29
N THR A 177 3.60 -10.23 -1.71
CA THR A 177 3.23 -10.34 -3.12
C THR A 177 3.05 -8.98 -3.77
N GLN A 178 2.38 -8.05 -3.11
CA GLN A 178 2.20 -6.69 -3.63
C GLN A 178 3.55 -6.04 -3.96
N SER A 179 4.54 -6.22 -3.10
CA SER A 179 5.88 -5.67 -3.30
C SER A 179 6.62 -6.33 -4.46
N LEU A 180 6.64 -7.66 -4.51
CA LEU A 180 7.35 -8.43 -5.55
C LEU A 180 6.69 -8.32 -6.92
N ALA A 181 5.37 -8.45 -6.99
CA ALA A 181 4.60 -8.31 -8.23
C ALA A 181 4.66 -6.87 -8.76
N GLY A 182 4.64 -5.88 -7.85
CA GLY A 182 4.82 -4.48 -8.20
C GLY A 182 6.17 -4.23 -8.86
N LEU A 183 7.25 -4.77 -8.30
CA LEU A 183 8.59 -4.65 -8.86
C LEU A 183 8.71 -5.36 -10.22
N GLY A 184 8.23 -6.60 -10.32
CA GLY A 184 8.26 -7.36 -11.58
C GLY A 184 7.41 -6.71 -12.68
N GLY A 185 6.23 -6.22 -12.35
CA GLY A 185 5.36 -5.51 -13.27
C GLY A 185 5.97 -4.22 -13.79
N ALA A 186 6.59 -3.43 -12.91
CA ALA A 186 7.28 -2.20 -13.30
C ALA A 186 8.44 -2.47 -14.28
N LEU A 187 9.25 -3.50 -14.01
CA LEU A 187 10.34 -3.93 -14.92
C LEU A 187 9.81 -4.31 -16.30
N LEU A 188 8.73 -5.07 -16.36
CA LEU A 188 8.18 -5.58 -17.62
C LEU A 188 7.44 -4.48 -18.42
N GLY A 189 6.79 -3.53 -17.75
CA GLY A 189 5.90 -2.57 -18.38
C GLY A 189 6.57 -1.74 -19.46
N ALA A 190 7.59 -0.97 -19.12
CA ALA A 190 8.29 -0.11 -20.05
C ALA A 190 9.08 -0.89 -21.12
N LEU A 191 9.66 -2.07 -20.73
CA LEU A 191 10.38 -2.94 -21.68
C LEU A 191 9.44 -3.55 -22.73
N THR A 192 8.23 -3.91 -22.34
CA THR A 192 7.23 -4.47 -23.26
C THR A 192 6.79 -3.42 -24.28
N VAL A 193 6.62 -2.18 -23.84
CA VAL A 193 6.26 -1.07 -24.74
C VAL A 193 7.33 -0.82 -25.80
N ASP A 194 8.60 -0.81 -25.43
CA ASP A 194 9.68 -0.59 -26.40
C ASP A 194 9.80 -1.73 -27.44
N ARG A 195 9.41 -2.97 -27.07
CA ARG A 195 9.54 -4.14 -27.97
C ARG A 195 8.28 -4.46 -28.76
N ALA A 196 7.12 -4.32 -28.13
CA ALA A 196 5.84 -4.80 -28.65
C ALA A 196 4.75 -3.71 -28.68
N GLY A 197 5.12 -2.46 -28.35
CA GLY A 197 4.17 -1.35 -28.31
C GLY A 197 3.11 -1.50 -27.23
N VAL A 198 2.13 -0.59 -27.27
CA VAL A 198 0.99 -0.63 -26.34
C VAL A 198 0.07 -1.85 -26.58
N ALA A 199 0.05 -2.38 -27.80
CA ALA A 199 -0.72 -3.58 -28.13
C ALA A 199 -0.18 -4.82 -27.39
N GLY A 200 1.14 -5.03 -27.43
CA GLY A 200 1.78 -6.12 -26.70
C GLY A 200 1.66 -5.97 -25.18
N LEU A 201 1.76 -4.74 -24.67
CA LEU A 201 1.53 -4.43 -23.27
C LEU A 201 0.11 -4.82 -22.83
N ALA A 202 -0.90 -4.36 -23.58
CA ALA A 202 -2.30 -4.64 -23.27
C ALA A 202 -2.62 -6.13 -23.40
N ALA A 203 -2.05 -6.83 -24.39
CA ALA A 203 -2.20 -8.29 -24.55
C ALA A 203 -1.60 -9.05 -23.36
N GLY A 204 -0.40 -8.68 -22.90
CA GLY A 204 0.22 -9.25 -21.71
C GLY A 204 -0.64 -9.06 -20.46
N CYS A 205 -1.18 -7.86 -20.26
CA CYS A 205 -2.11 -7.57 -19.17
C CYS A 205 -3.40 -8.40 -19.27
N ALA A 206 -3.97 -8.53 -20.49
CA ALA A 206 -5.18 -9.33 -20.72
C ALA A 206 -4.98 -10.80 -20.33
N VAL A 207 -3.84 -11.39 -20.74
CA VAL A 207 -3.47 -12.78 -20.38
C VAL A 207 -3.31 -12.92 -18.86
N ALA A 208 -2.66 -11.97 -18.20
CA ALA A 208 -2.47 -12.01 -16.76
C ALA A 208 -3.83 -11.92 -16.01
N TYR A 209 -4.70 -10.99 -16.40
CA TYR A 209 -6.03 -10.85 -15.79
C TYR A 209 -6.93 -12.07 -16.09
N ALA A 210 -6.88 -12.62 -17.31
CA ALA A 210 -7.62 -13.84 -17.66
C ALA A 210 -7.12 -15.04 -16.84
N GLY A 211 -5.80 -15.20 -16.68
CA GLY A 211 -5.21 -16.20 -15.81
C GLY A 211 -5.66 -16.05 -14.35
N ALA A 212 -5.70 -14.83 -13.83
CA ALA A 212 -6.20 -14.54 -12.50
C ALA A 212 -7.67 -14.91 -12.34
N ALA A 213 -8.53 -14.54 -13.33
CA ALA A 213 -9.94 -14.88 -13.31
C ALA A 213 -10.19 -16.41 -13.29
N LEU A 214 -9.42 -17.17 -14.09
CA LEU A 214 -9.46 -18.62 -14.13
C LEU A 214 -8.99 -19.26 -12.81
N LEU A 215 -7.90 -18.75 -12.23
CA LEU A 215 -7.38 -19.23 -10.95
C LEU A 215 -8.38 -18.98 -9.82
N VAL A 216 -8.97 -17.79 -9.73
CA VAL A 216 -10.02 -17.48 -8.76
C VAL A 216 -11.27 -18.35 -9.00
N ALA A 217 -11.63 -18.62 -10.26
CA ALA A 217 -12.73 -19.50 -10.60
C ALA A 217 -12.49 -20.96 -10.16
N SER A 218 -11.25 -21.43 -10.14
CA SER A 218 -10.86 -22.77 -9.68
C SER A 218 -10.81 -22.90 -8.16
N ALA A 219 -10.66 -21.78 -7.42
CA ALA A 219 -10.59 -21.79 -5.97
C ALA A 219 -11.97 -22.11 -5.33
N ARG A 220 -11.93 -22.91 -4.26
CA ARG A 220 -13.11 -23.21 -3.45
C ARG A 220 -13.08 -22.32 -2.20
N PHE A 221 -14.01 -21.40 -2.11
CA PHE A 221 -14.24 -20.58 -0.92
C PHE A 221 -15.13 -21.35 0.05
N ARG A 222 -14.87 -21.26 1.35
CA ARG A 222 -15.75 -21.81 2.38
C ARG A 222 -17.04 -20.99 2.41
N SER A 223 -18.16 -21.66 2.64
CA SER A 223 -19.46 -20.97 2.70
C SER A 223 -19.52 -20.05 3.91
N PRO A 224 -20.08 -18.82 3.77
CA PRO A 224 -20.17 -17.86 4.89
C PRO A 224 -20.99 -18.33 6.09
N ALA A 225 -21.71 -19.45 5.99
CA ALA A 225 -22.54 -20.01 7.04
C ALA A 225 -21.80 -20.37 8.35
N ALA A 226 -20.46 -20.45 8.31
CA ALA A 226 -19.65 -20.68 9.50
C ALA A 226 -19.21 -19.36 10.21
N ALA A 227 -19.39 -18.20 9.58
CA ALA A 227 -19.02 -16.89 10.12
C ALA A 227 -20.23 -16.12 10.71
N ALA A 228 -21.43 -16.72 10.71
CA ALA A 228 -22.68 -16.10 11.20
C ALA A 228 -22.74 -15.83 12.72
N GLY A 229 -21.65 -16.05 13.45
CA GLY A 229 -21.50 -15.72 14.87
C GLY A 229 -20.65 -14.48 15.16
N SER A 230 -20.14 -13.81 14.13
CA SER A 230 -19.37 -12.56 14.34
C SER A 230 -20.35 -11.42 14.58
N GLU A 231 -20.40 -10.90 15.78
CA GLU A 231 -21.10 -9.65 16.12
C GLU A 231 -20.75 -8.58 15.10
N ALA A 232 -21.75 -7.81 14.68
CA ALA A 232 -21.55 -6.67 13.79
C ALA A 232 -20.39 -5.82 14.34
N PRO A 233 -19.40 -5.44 13.50
CA PRO A 233 -18.28 -4.65 13.99
C PRO A 233 -18.81 -3.43 14.71
N PRO A 234 -18.29 -3.10 15.90
CA PRO A 234 -18.75 -1.97 16.70
C PRO A 234 -18.74 -0.72 15.83
N ALA A 235 -19.76 0.12 15.98
CA ALA A 235 -19.94 1.35 15.21
C ALA A 235 -18.62 2.15 15.23
N GLN A 236 -17.98 2.29 14.07
CA GLN A 236 -16.68 2.95 13.95
C GLN A 236 -16.84 4.42 14.33
N ARG A 237 -16.05 4.89 15.28
CA ARG A 237 -16.02 6.30 15.65
C ARG A 237 -15.53 7.15 14.48
N PRO A 238 -16.12 8.33 14.23
CA PRO A 238 -15.65 9.21 13.17
C PRO A 238 -14.19 9.63 13.44
N LEU A 239 -13.35 9.58 12.39
CA LEU A 239 -11.91 9.87 12.47
C LEU A 239 -11.60 11.22 13.13
N ARG A 240 -12.47 12.25 12.92
CA ARG A 240 -12.31 13.57 13.55
C ARG A 240 -12.24 13.50 15.08
N HIS A 241 -12.95 12.57 15.71
CA HIS A 241 -12.89 12.35 17.15
C HIS A 241 -11.57 11.65 17.54
N ILE A 242 -11.19 10.58 16.84
CA ILE A 242 -9.93 9.86 17.09
C ILE A 242 -8.73 10.80 16.94
N LEU A 243 -8.69 11.61 15.88
CA LEU A 243 -7.60 12.58 15.65
C LEU A 243 -7.68 13.79 16.57
N GLY A 244 -8.86 14.12 17.13
CA GLY A 244 -9.04 15.14 18.16
C GLY A 244 -8.40 14.71 19.47
N GLU A 245 -8.60 13.46 19.86
CA GLU A 245 -8.06 12.85 21.08
C GLU A 245 -6.55 12.58 20.99
N LEU A 246 -6.03 12.37 19.77
CA LEU A 246 -4.62 12.01 19.52
C LEU A 246 -3.89 13.08 18.68
N PRO A 247 -3.65 14.30 19.22
CA PRO A 247 -3.04 15.41 18.46
C PRO A 247 -1.63 15.09 17.95
N TYR A 248 -0.89 14.22 18.63
CA TYR A 248 0.42 13.75 18.22
C TYR A 248 0.32 12.91 16.93
N VAL A 249 -0.59 11.94 16.87
CA VAL A 249 -0.85 11.10 15.69
C VAL A 249 -1.34 11.97 14.52
N ARG A 250 -2.23 12.92 14.79
CA ARG A 250 -2.73 13.87 13.78
C ARG A 250 -1.61 14.67 13.13
N ARG A 251 -0.68 15.24 13.92
CA ARG A 251 0.45 16.01 13.39
C ARG A 251 1.37 15.15 12.52
N ILE A 252 1.66 13.93 12.94
CA ILE A 252 2.44 12.99 12.15
C ILE A 252 1.73 12.69 10.82
N LEU A 253 0.43 12.39 10.85
CA LEU A 253 -0.36 12.07 9.65
C LEU A 253 -0.36 13.24 8.65
N ILE A 254 -0.48 14.48 9.13
CA ILE A 254 -0.39 15.68 8.28
C ILE A 254 0.98 15.78 7.62
N CYS A 255 2.08 15.59 8.38
CA CYS A 255 3.44 15.60 7.82
C CYS A 255 3.61 14.50 6.76
N PHE A 256 3.04 13.31 7.00
CA PHE A 256 3.08 12.20 6.06
C PHE A 256 2.31 12.48 4.78
N THR A 257 1.11 13.02 4.89
CA THR A 257 0.28 13.37 3.72
C THR A 257 0.97 14.43 2.88
N ALA A 258 1.55 15.45 3.51
CA ALA A 258 2.33 16.48 2.82
C ALA A 258 3.57 15.89 2.14
N ALA A 259 4.34 15.02 2.82
CA ALA A 259 5.49 14.35 2.23
C ALA A 259 5.09 13.43 1.07
N ASN A 260 3.97 12.70 1.21
CA ASN A 260 3.50 11.76 0.19
C ASN A 260 3.13 12.47 -1.11
N LEU A 261 2.62 13.71 -1.05
CA LEU A 261 2.32 14.52 -2.23
C LEU A 261 3.58 14.71 -3.12
N PHE A 262 4.71 15.03 -2.50
CA PHE A 262 5.97 15.23 -3.24
C PHE A 262 6.63 13.91 -3.65
N THR A 263 6.56 12.89 -2.80
CA THR A 263 7.12 11.57 -3.11
C THR A 263 6.37 10.88 -4.25
N ALA A 264 5.05 10.95 -4.25
CA ALA A 264 4.21 10.33 -5.28
C ALA A 264 4.45 10.88 -6.69
N ALA A 265 4.93 12.11 -6.80
CA ALA A 265 5.28 12.73 -8.07
C ALA A 265 6.40 11.99 -8.83
N VAL A 266 7.18 11.14 -8.16
CA VAL A 266 8.27 10.35 -8.75
C VAL A 266 7.79 9.52 -9.95
N PHE A 267 6.56 8.99 -9.89
CA PHE A 267 5.98 8.18 -10.96
C PHE A 267 5.69 8.97 -12.25
N VAL A 268 5.51 10.28 -12.18
CA VAL A 268 5.41 11.18 -13.33
C VAL A 268 6.78 11.66 -13.78
N VAL A 269 7.67 11.93 -12.83
CA VAL A 269 9.01 12.47 -13.11
C VAL A 269 9.92 11.44 -13.77
N ILE A 270 9.90 10.16 -13.37
CA ILE A 270 10.77 9.11 -13.95
C ILE A 270 10.66 9.04 -15.48
N PRO A 271 9.47 8.84 -16.10
CA PRO A 271 9.39 8.78 -17.56
C PRO A 271 9.77 10.09 -18.24
N LEU A 272 9.38 11.26 -17.70
CA LEU A 272 9.74 12.56 -18.24
C LEU A 272 11.25 12.79 -18.22
N TYR A 273 11.89 12.51 -17.08
CA TYR A 273 13.33 12.65 -16.89
C TYR A 273 14.12 11.70 -17.81
N THR A 274 13.65 10.45 -17.91
CA THR A 274 14.27 9.45 -18.77
C THR A 274 14.28 9.90 -20.24
N ARG A 275 13.15 10.44 -20.71
CA ARG A 275 13.03 10.91 -22.11
C ARG A 275 13.83 12.16 -22.39
N SER A 276 13.73 13.17 -21.51
CA SER A 276 14.23 14.52 -21.80
C SER A 276 15.69 14.74 -21.37
N VAL A 277 16.13 14.09 -20.27
CA VAL A 277 17.45 14.31 -19.70
C VAL A 277 18.42 13.18 -20.00
N LEU A 278 17.96 11.92 -19.79
CA LEU A 278 18.83 10.76 -19.98
C LEU A 278 18.87 10.26 -21.42
N GLY A 279 17.95 10.71 -22.29
CA GLY A 279 17.82 10.19 -23.67
C GLY A 279 17.65 8.66 -23.70
N GLY A 280 17.08 8.09 -22.62
CA GLY A 280 16.93 6.64 -22.41
C GLY A 280 15.64 6.09 -22.99
N GLY A 281 15.57 4.74 -23.09
CA GLY A 281 14.37 3.98 -23.44
C GLY A 281 13.71 3.36 -22.21
N GLY A 282 12.72 2.49 -22.46
CA GLY A 282 11.99 1.76 -21.40
C GLY A 282 12.87 0.93 -20.49
N GLY A 283 14.01 0.44 -20.99
CA GLY A 283 15.01 -0.23 -20.13
C GLY A 283 15.58 0.69 -19.03
N THR A 284 15.70 1.99 -19.31
CA THR A 284 16.12 2.97 -18.29
C THR A 284 14.99 3.22 -17.29
N VAL A 285 13.73 3.37 -17.75
CA VAL A 285 12.57 3.49 -16.85
C VAL A 285 12.46 2.27 -15.94
N ALA A 286 12.57 1.07 -16.53
CA ALA A 286 12.54 -0.19 -15.78
C ALA A 286 13.62 -0.26 -14.70
N LEU A 287 14.87 0.15 -15.02
CA LEU A 287 15.97 0.20 -14.06
C LEU A 287 15.67 1.19 -12.91
N LEU A 288 15.15 2.37 -13.22
CA LEU A 288 14.85 3.42 -12.23
C LEU A 288 13.72 2.99 -11.28
N GLU A 289 12.64 2.45 -11.83
CA GLU A 289 11.53 1.88 -11.05
C GLU A 289 11.98 0.70 -10.18
N ALA A 290 12.83 -0.19 -10.74
CA ALA A 290 13.42 -1.29 -10.00
C ALA A 290 14.31 -0.82 -8.85
N SER A 291 15.10 0.23 -9.06
CA SER A 291 15.97 0.81 -8.02
C SER A 291 15.13 1.37 -6.87
N LEU A 292 14.04 2.08 -7.17
CA LEU A 292 13.09 2.60 -6.17
C LEU A 292 12.45 1.45 -5.39
N GLY A 293 11.93 0.44 -6.09
CA GLY A 293 11.25 -0.69 -5.47
C GLY A 293 12.18 -1.59 -4.65
N ALA A 294 13.38 -1.87 -5.16
CA ALA A 294 14.40 -2.63 -4.42
C ALA A 294 14.85 -1.88 -3.16
N GLY A 295 15.05 -0.57 -3.28
CA GLY A 295 15.31 0.30 -2.13
C GLY A 295 14.21 0.19 -1.07
N ALA A 296 12.94 0.28 -1.47
CA ALA A 296 11.80 0.19 -0.57
C ALA A 296 11.71 -1.17 0.14
N LEU A 297 11.98 -2.27 -0.56
CA LEU A 297 12.07 -3.60 0.04
C LEU A 297 13.17 -3.66 1.11
N VAL A 298 14.38 -3.25 0.77
CA VAL A 298 15.51 -3.22 1.72
C VAL A 298 15.19 -2.34 2.92
N GLY A 299 14.57 -1.17 2.68
CA GLY A 299 14.13 -0.24 3.73
C GLY A 299 13.10 -0.85 4.67
N ALA A 300 12.14 -1.60 4.16
CA ALA A 300 11.14 -2.28 4.97
C ALA A 300 11.77 -3.32 5.92
N PHE A 301 12.77 -4.08 5.47
CA PHE A 301 13.47 -5.07 6.31
C PHE A 301 14.49 -4.46 7.28
N THR A 302 15.11 -3.34 6.92
CA THR A 302 16.18 -2.73 7.71
C THR A 302 15.73 -1.53 8.53
N GLY A 303 14.56 -0.97 8.23
CA GLY A 303 14.03 0.24 8.86
C GLY A 303 13.88 0.16 10.38
N THR A 304 13.60 -1.03 10.92
CA THR A 304 13.55 -1.26 12.37
C THR A 304 14.91 -1.12 13.06
N ARG A 305 16.01 -1.27 12.32
CA ARG A 305 17.39 -1.16 12.83
C ARG A 305 17.88 0.28 12.91
N VAL A 306 17.18 1.23 12.28
CA VAL A 306 17.55 2.67 12.37
C VAL A 306 17.39 3.12 13.83
N PRO A 307 18.44 3.62 14.48
CA PRO A 307 18.37 3.98 15.90
C PRO A 307 17.53 5.25 16.10
N GLY A 308 17.01 5.41 17.31
CA GLY A 308 16.30 6.61 17.75
C GLY A 308 14.77 6.50 17.73
N ARG A 309 14.12 7.56 18.21
CA ARG A 309 12.65 7.67 18.24
C ARG A 309 12.08 7.66 16.83
N PRO A 310 10.90 7.07 16.58
CA PRO A 310 10.29 7.00 15.24
C PRO A 310 10.20 8.34 14.53
N THR A 311 9.84 9.41 15.22
CA THR A 311 9.74 10.77 14.66
C THR A 311 11.09 11.35 14.25
N VAL A 312 12.12 11.17 15.07
CA VAL A 312 13.49 11.64 14.75
C VAL A 312 14.04 10.84 13.57
N ALA A 313 13.92 9.51 13.59
CA ALA A 313 14.33 8.67 12.48
C ALA A 313 13.54 8.99 11.20
N GLY A 314 12.24 9.25 11.33
CA GLY A 314 11.39 9.70 10.22
C GLY A 314 11.87 11.04 9.64
N ALA A 315 12.23 12.02 10.48
CA ALA A 315 12.77 13.29 10.04
C ALA A 315 14.09 13.12 9.27
N TRP A 316 15.01 12.30 9.77
CA TRP A 316 16.26 11.98 9.08
C TRP A 316 16.01 11.26 7.73
N CYS A 317 15.11 10.27 7.69
CA CYS A 317 14.77 9.60 6.45
C CYS A 317 14.12 10.55 5.44
N LEU A 318 13.22 11.45 5.87
CA LEU A 318 12.64 12.47 4.98
C LEU A 318 13.68 13.48 4.49
N GLY A 319 14.61 13.90 5.34
CA GLY A 319 15.73 14.77 4.96
C GLY A 319 16.65 14.10 3.93
N LEU A 320 17.01 12.83 4.16
CA LEU A 320 17.81 12.06 3.22
C LEU A 320 17.08 11.83 1.90
N MET A 321 15.76 11.53 1.95
CA MET A 321 14.91 11.38 0.78
C MET A 321 14.78 12.69 0.00
N SER A 322 14.67 13.84 0.70
CA SER A 322 14.69 15.17 0.10
C SER A 322 15.97 15.39 -0.72
N LEU A 323 17.12 15.10 -0.13
CA LEU A 323 18.41 15.18 -0.82
C LEU A 323 18.49 14.23 -2.01
N ALA A 324 18.08 12.98 -1.81
CA ALA A 324 18.10 11.96 -2.87
C ALA A 324 17.20 12.32 -4.05
N LEU A 325 16.03 12.90 -3.83
CA LEU A 325 15.14 13.33 -4.91
C LEU A 325 15.59 14.65 -5.56
N ALA A 326 16.29 15.53 -4.83
CA ALA A 326 16.83 16.77 -5.38
C ALA A 326 18.10 16.58 -6.23
N LEU A 327 18.96 15.62 -5.85
CA LEU A 327 20.28 15.44 -6.45
C LEU A 327 20.26 15.21 -7.98
N PRO A 328 19.31 14.43 -8.55
CA PRO A 328 19.18 14.31 -10.00
C PRO A 328 18.84 15.62 -10.72
N GLY A 329 18.33 16.63 -10.00
CA GLY A 329 18.13 17.97 -10.53
C GLY A 329 19.44 18.67 -10.86
N LEU A 330 20.54 18.28 -10.21
CA LEU A 330 21.89 18.84 -10.41
C LEU A 330 22.77 17.96 -11.32
N PHE A 331 22.57 16.64 -11.29
CA PHE A 331 23.44 15.68 -11.98
C PHE A 331 22.61 14.76 -12.91
N GLY A 332 22.67 15.01 -14.22
CA GLY A 332 21.91 14.30 -15.23
C GLY A 332 22.50 12.94 -15.65
N HIS A 333 22.92 12.10 -14.71
CA HIS A 333 23.54 10.80 -14.98
C HIS A 333 22.68 9.63 -14.53
N ARG A 334 22.54 8.58 -15.37
CA ARG A 334 21.76 7.37 -15.06
C ARG A 334 22.12 6.71 -13.72
N PRO A 335 23.41 6.41 -13.41
CA PRO A 335 23.75 5.75 -12.17
C PRO A 335 23.45 6.60 -10.93
N VAL A 336 23.59 7.94 -11.04
CA VAL A 336 23.25 8.86 -9.96
C VAL A 336 21.75 8.80 -9.69
N PHE A 337 20.92 8.89 -10.73
CA PHE A 337 19.46 8.84 -10.55
C PHE A 337 19.00 7.49 -10.00
N ALA A 338 19.53 6.35 -10.51
CA ALA A 338 19.23 5.04 -9.98
C ALA A 338 19.63 4.88 -8.50
N GLY A 339 20.83 5.32 -8.13
CA GLY A 339 21.31 5.32 -6.74
C GLY A 339 20.44 6.20 -5.82
N CYS A 340 20.08 7.39 -6.29
CA CYS A 340 19.18 8.30 -5.57
C CYS A 340 17.80 7.69 -5.36
N LEU A 341 17.22 7.05 -6.38
CA LEU A 341 15.93 6.36 -6.25
C LEU A 341 16.01 5.16 -5.30
N ALA A 342 17.10 4.40 -5.30
CA ALA A 342 17.31 3.33 -4.33
C ALA A 342 17.35 3.85 -2.90
N VAL A 343 18.02 4.99 -2.66
CA VAL A 343 18.05 5.66 -1.34
C VAL A 343 16.67 6.20 -0.98
N ALA A 344 15.98 6.86 -1.91
CA ALA A 344 14.63 7.38 -1.67
C ALA A 344 13.64 6.24 -1.36
N GLY A 345 13.71 5.13 -2.10
CA GLY A 345 12.94 3.92 -1.82
C GLY A 345 13.24 3.36 -0.44
N TRP A 346 14.54 3.23 -0.08
CA TRP A 346 14.93 2.77 1.25
C TRP A 346 14.35 3.63 2.37
N CYS A 347 14.42 4.94 2.24
CA CYS A 347 13.81 5.86 3.19
C CYS A 347 12.30 5.66 3.30
N ALA A 348 11.61 5.52 2.16
CA ALA A 348 10.16 5.31 2.13
C ALA A 348 9.75 4.00 2.84
N GLY A 349 10.44 2.89 2.56
CA GLY A 349 10.21 1.61 3.20
C GLY A 349 10.48 1.65 4.71
N ALA A 350 11.61 2.22 5.12
CA ALA A 350 11.99 2.34 6.54
C ALA A 350 10.99 3.19 7.33
N VAL A 351 10.57 4.32 6.77
CA VAL A 351 9.59 5.24 7.35
C VAL A 351 8.24 4.54 7.49
N SER A 352 7.76 3.87 6.43
CA SER A 352 6.47 3.18 6.41
C SER A 352 6.35 2.17 7.56
N VAL A 353 7.31 1.26 7.70
CA VAL A 353 7.29 0.23 8.75
C VAL A 353 7.28 0.84 10.15
N ARG A 354 8.12 1.85 10.39
CA ARG A 354 8.22 2.47 11.72
C ARG A 354 6.96 3.20 12.13
N PHE A 355 6.34 3.93 11.21
CA PHE A 355 5.15 4.70 11.54
C PHE A 355 3.89 3.84 11.62
N VAL A 356 3.77 2.81 10.78
CA VAL A 356 2.71 1.81 10.95
C VAL A 356 2.81 1.16 12.32
N ALA A 357 4.02 0.75 12.75
CA ALA A 357 4.23 0.18 14.09
C ALA A 357 3.93 1.19 15.22
N LEU A 358 4.28 2.47 15.04
CA LEU A 358 3.95 3.53 16.00
C LEU A 358 2.43 3.72 16.12
N PHE A 359 1.72 3.82 15.00
CA PHE A 359 0.27 3.97 15.00
C PHE A 359 -0.44 2.74 15.59
N GLN A 360 0.06 1.53 15.31
CA GLN A 360 -0.46 0.30 15.94
C GLN A 360 -0.33 0.31 17.48
N ARG A 361 0.67 1.01 18.01
CA ARG A 361 0.87 1.13 19.46
C ARG A 361 0.03 2.25 20.10
N LEU A 362 -0.15 3.37 19.40
CA LEU A 362 -0.79 4.57 19.95
C LEU A 362 -2.30 4.60 19.74
N VAL A 363 -2.82 3.99 18.66
CA VAL A 363 -4.26 3.97 18.37
C VAL A 363 -4.92 2.86 19.17
N PRO A 364 -6.04 3.16 19.90
CA PRO A 364 -6.81 2.15 20.65
C PRO A 364 -7.27 1.00 19.74
N THR A 365 -7.31 -0.22 20.27
CA THR A 365 -7.59 -1.43 19.49
C THR A 365 -8.93 -1.37 18.75
N ALA A 366 -9.97 -0.80 19.39
CA ALA A 366 -11.30 -0.65 18.80
C ALA A 366 -11.31 0.29 17.58
N ASP A 367 -10.45 1.30 17.57
CA ASP A 367 -10.40 2.35 16.53
C ASP A 367 -9.39 2.05 15.39
N LYS A 368 -8.51 1.05 15.58
CA LYS A 368 -7.46 0.71 14.60
C LYS A 368 -8.00 0.49 13.18
N PRO A 369 -9.05 -0.33 12.94
CA PRO A 369 -9.51 -0.58 11.59
C PRO A 369 -9.96 0.71 10.88
N GLY A 370 -10.73 1.55 11.57
CA GLY A 370 -11.21 2.83 11.05
C GLY A 370 -10.06 3.81 10.78
N PHE A 371 -9.11 3.91 11.70
CA PHE A 371 -7.93 4.78 11.57
C PHE A 371 -7.08 4.39 10.35
N PHE A 372 -6.72 3.10 10.20
CA PHE A 372 -5.89 2.65 9.09
C PHE A 372 -6.60 2.77 7.75
N ALA A 373 -7.90 2.50 7.68
CA ALA A 373 -8.69 2.69 6.46
C ALA A 373 -8.67 4.15 5.99
N VAL A 374 -8.87 5.10 6.90
CA VAL A 374 -8.84 6.53 6.54
C VAL A 374 -7.42 7.01 6.26
N MET A 375 -6.42 6.55 7.00
CA MET A 375 -5.02 6.84 6.71
C MET A 375 -4.67 6.44 5.27
N GLN A 376 -5.04 5.22 4.85
CA GLN A 376 -4.81 4.74 3.50
C GLN A 376 -5.60 5.56 2.46
N ALA A 377 -6.84 5.94 2.74
CA ALA A 377 -7.63 6.80 1.86
C ALA A 377 -6.99 8.18 1.68
N VAL A 378 -6.52 8.81 2.76
CA VAL A 378 -5.87 10.13 2.73
C VAL A 378 -4.54 10.07 1.98
N LEU A 379 -3.72 9.06 2.25
CA LEU A 379 -2.46 8.84 1.53
C LEU A 379 -2.72 8.49 0.06
N GLY A 380 -3.72 7.66 -0.23
CA GLY A 380 -4.12 7.32 -1.59
C GLY A 380 -4.63 8.52 -2.39
N ALA A 381 -5.39 9.42 -1.75
CA ALA A 381 -5.91 10.63 -2.38
C ALA A 381 -4.81 11.64 -2.77
N SER A 382 -3.64 11.59 -2.15
CA SER A 382 -2.52 12.45 -2.53
C SER A 382 -1.90 12.04 -3.89
N LEU A 383 -2.02 10.80 -4.31
CA LEU A 383 -1.47 10.30 -5.58
C LEU A 383 -2.07 10.99 -6.83
N PRO A 384 -3.41 11.03 -7.04
CA PRO A 384 -3.97 11.73 -8.19
C PRO A 384 -3.68 13.23 -8.15
N VAL A 385 -3.69 13.86 -6.96
CA VAL A 385 -3.36 15.28 -6.82
C VAL A 385 -1.91 15.55 -7.21
N ALA A 386 -0.96 14.77 -6.67
CA ALA A 386 0.46 14.85 -7.02
C ALA A 386 0.69 14.67 -8.52
N SER A 387 0.04 13.67 -9.11
CA SER A 387 0.18 13.36 -10.53
C SER A 387 -0.31 14.50 -11.43
N LEU A 388 -1.43 15.15 -11.08
CA LEU A 388 -1.95 16.29 -11.81
C LEU A 388 -1.06 17.53 -11.64
N VAL A 389 -0.66 17.85 -10.40
CA VAL A 389 0.17 19.02 -10.11
C VAL A 389 1.54 18.90 -10.78
N PHE A 390 2.23 17.78 -10.57
CA PHE A 390 3.56 17.58 -11.16
C PHE A 390 3.51 17.26 -12.65
N GLY A 391 2.41 16.69 -13.13
CA GLY A 391 2.17 16.50 -14.56
C GLY A 391 2.05 17.84 -15.27
N SER A 392 1.17 18.73 -14.80
CA SER A 392 1.03 20.07 -15.37
C SER A 392 2.30 20.92 -15.24
N ALA A 393 2.97 20.84 -14.08
CA ALA A 393 4.25 21.50 -13.86
C ALA A 393 5.35 20.96 -14.81
N GLY A 394 5.29 19.68 -15.18
CA GLY A 394 6.24 19.03 -16.09
C GLY A 394 6.21 19.53 -17.53
N ASP A 395 5.17 20.24 -17.93
CA ASP A 395 5.09 20.91 -19.23
C ASP A 395 5.65 22.34 -19.19
N LEU A 396 5.78 22.92 -17.99
CA LEU A 396 6.27 24.28 -17.77
C LEU A 396 7.73 24.31 -17.28
N LEU A 397 8.11 23.30 -16.51
CA LEU A 397 9.41 23.20 -15.86
C LEU A 397 10.23 22.03 -16.42
N SER A 398 11.55 22.17 -16.37
CA SER A 398 12.42 21.05 -16.72
C SER A 398 12.27 19.89 -15.71
N PRO A 399 12.48 18.63 -16.12
CA PRO A 399 12.45 17.49 -15.19
C PRO A 399 13.48 17.61 -14.06
N GLN A 400 14.61 18.28 -14.30
CA GLN A 400 15.59 18.60 -13.25
C GLN A 400 15.00 19.54 -12.21
N THR A 401 14.29 20.60 -12.65
CA THR A 401 13.59 21.52 -11.73
C THR A 401 12.51 20.78 -10.93
N LEU A 402 11.79 19.85 -11.54
CA LEU A 402 10.80 19.03 -10.81
C LEU A 402 11.46 18.19 -9.70
N CYS A 403 12.65 17.62 -9.95
CA CYS A 403 13.42 16.92 -8.92
C CYS A 403 13.78 17.85 -7.76
N LEU A 404 14.22 19.07 -8.04
CA LEU A 404 14.52 20.07 -7.00
C LEU A 404 13.26 20.46 -6.20
N VAL A 405 12.13 20.65 -6.89
CA VAL A 405 10.83 20.95 -6.23
C VAL A 405 10.38 19.80 -5.36
N GLN A 406 10.52 18.54 -5.81
CA GLN A 406 10.23 17.36 -5.00
C GLN A 406 11.06 17.33 -3.71
N GLY A 407 12.38 17.51 -3.85
CA GLY A 407 13.28 17.53 -2.70
C GLY A 407 12.95 18.67 -1.75
N ALA A 408 12.84 19.91 -2.25
CA ALA A 408 12.51 21.08 -1.44
C ALA A 408 11.17 20.94 -0.72
N GLY A 409 10.17 20.35 -1.37
CA GLY A 409 8.83 20.15 -0.81
C GLY A 409 8.79 19.16 0.35
N LEU A 410 9.77 18.27 0.49
CA LEU A 410 9.89 17.36 1.63
C LEU A 410 10.48 18.02 2.88
N LEU A 411 11.26 19.09 2.74
CA LEU A 411 11.95 19.76 3.85
C LEU A 411 11.01 20.25 4.95
N PRO A 412 9.88 20.91 4.65
CA PRO A 412 8.94 21.34 5.71
C PRO A 412 8.41 20.17 6.55
N ALA A 413 8.10 19.05 5.92
CA ALA A 413 7.62 17.85 6.62
C ALA A 413 8.74 17.22 7.47
N ALA A 414 9.96 17.13 6.95
CA ALA A 414 11.12 16.66 7.69
C ALA A 414 11.40 17.54 8.91
N PHE A 415 11.38 18.86 8.74
CA PHE A 415 11.59 19.83 9.81
C PHE A 415 10.49 19.76 10.88
N ALA A 416 9.23 19.70 10.46
CA ALA A 416 8.10 19.57 11.38
C ALA A 416 8.18 18.28 12.21
N LEU A 417 8.58 17.15 11.61
CA LEU A 417 8.81 15.90 12.32
C LEU A 417 10.00 15.99 13.28
N ALA A 418 11.08 16.65 12.91
CA ALA A 418 12.25 16.88 13.79
C ALA A 418 11.83 17.68 15.03
N LEU A 419 11.08 18.77 14.84
CA LEU A 419 10.56 19.60 15.93
C LEU A 419 9.59 18.80 16.83
N LEU A 420 8.75 17.97 16.25
CA LEU A 420 7.83 17.13 17.01
C LEU A 420 8.58 16.10 17.86
N GLY A 421 9.64 15.50 17.30
CA GLY A 421 10.48 14.53 18.00
C GLY A 421 11.34 15.14 19.11
N SER A 422 11.74 16.40 18.99
CA SER A 422 12.56 17.11 20.00
C SER A 422 11.73 17.70 21.15
N ARG A 423 10.50 18.17 20.86
CA ARG A 423 9.69 18.95 21.80
C ARG A 423 8.63 18.12 22.55
N THR A 424 8.18 17.03 21.99
CA THR A 424 7.16 16.19 22.63
C THR A 424 7.75 14.85 23.01
N PRO A 425 7.66 14.47 24.32
CA PRO A 425 7.92 13.09 24.71
C PRO A 425 6.95 12.17 23.93
N GLU A 426 7.46 11.06 23.46
CA GLU A 426 6.63 10.07 22.79
C GLU A 426 5.58 9.55 23.78
N PRO A 427 4.28 9.64 23.48
CA PRO A 427 3.27 9.16 24.41
C PRO A 427 3.46 7.67 24.63
N THR A 428 3.51 7.26 25.88
CA THR A 428 3.53 5.82 26.21
C THR A 428 2.18 5.21 25.85
N PRO A 429 2.12 3.93 25.47
CA PRO A 429 0.85 3.24 25.21
C PRO A 429 -0.16 3.37 26.36
N ALA A 430 0.33 3.37 27.61
CA ALA A 430 -0.49 3.60 28.79
C ALA A 430 -1.08 5.01 28.85
N ALA A 431 -0.31 6.05 28.48
CA ALA A 431 -0.78 7.42 28.44
C ALA A 431 -1.81 7.63 27.31
N ALA A 432 -1.59 7.02 26.15
CA ALA A 432 -2.55 7.06 25.03
C ALA A 432 -3.86 6.34 25.40
N ALA A 433 -3.78 5.20 26.07
CA ALA A 433 -4.95 4.48 26.55
C ALA A 433 -5.73 5.27 27.64
N ALA A 434 -5.01 5.96 28.55
CA ALA A 434 -5.62 6.80 29.58
C ALA A 434 -6.36 8.00 28.98
N VAL A 435 -5.80 8.66 27.96
CA VAL A 435 -6.45 9.77 27.25
C VAL A 435 -7.70 9.27 26.52
N ALA A 436 -7.64 8.11 25.87
CA ALA A 436 -8.79 7.52 25.20
C ALA A 436 -9.89 7.06 26.19
N ALA A 437 -9.51 6.57 27.36
CA ALA A 437 -10.46 6.20 28.40
C ALA A 437 -11.14 7.42 29.05
N ALA A 438 -10.41 8.52 29.25
CA ALA A 438 -10.94 9.77 29.80
C ALA A 438 -11.89 10.50 28.83
N ALA A 439 -11.80 10.22 27.54
CA ALA A 439 -12.66 10.78 26.50
C ALA A 439 -13.98 10.00 26.28
N LEU A 440 -14.16 8.84 26.95
CA LEU A 440 -15.44 8.14 26.95
C LEU A 440 -16.42 8.95 27.84
N PRO A 441 -17.60 9.36 27.31
CA PRO A 441 -18.61 9.96 28.16
C PRO A 441 -18.94 8.97 29.28
N GLU A 442 -18.87 9.41 30.53
CA GLU A 442 -19.35 8.65 31.67
C GLU A 442 -20.79 8.22 31.35
N THR A 443 -20.96 6.94 31.08
CA THR A 443 -22.30 6.36 30.98
C THR A 443 -22.92 6.59 32.33
N VAL A 444 -23.92 7.47 32.34
CA VAL A 444 -24.75 7.83 33.49
C VAL A 444 -25.16 6.55 34.21
N GLY A 445 -24.41 6.20 35.22
CA GLY A 445 -24.81 5.26 36.26
C GLY A 445 -25.80 5.97 37.15
N GLY A 446 -27.08 5.76 36.90
CA GLY A 446 -28.15 6.36 37.67
C GLY A 446 -29.49 5.76 37.34
N ALA A 447 -29.68 4.50 37.70
CA ALA A 447 -31.03 3.99 37.90
C ALA A 447 -31.10 3.48 39.36
N ARG A 448 -31.66 4.30 40.22
CA ARG A 448 -32.35 3.85 41.44
C ARG A 448 -33.81 3.73 41.14
#